data_94b2f78a1f0b76286f2e8245339e40e4
#
_entry.id   94b2f78a1f0b76286f2e8245339e40e4
#
_cell.length_a   1.000
_cell.length_b   1.000
_cell.length_c   1.000
_cell.angle_alpha   90.00
_cell.angle_beta   90.00
_cell.angle_gamma   90.00
#
_symmetry.space_group_name_H-M   'P 1'
#
loop_
_entity.id
_entity.type
_entity.pdbx_description
1 polymer ?
#
loop_
_entity_poly.entity_id
_entity_poly.type
_entity_poly.pdbx_seq_one_letter_code
_entity_poly.pdbx_strand_id
1 'polypeptide(L)'
;MSDGDGAGLSPGQSADLERALQAAEQQCGLAFSLFIGPWMDGRVGVERMHAQLQQPERTVLIAVHPEERKLEIVTGRLARLALDDEACELASLSMTTSFAAGNLVGGIRNGLSVLGEQGR
;
A
#
# COMPACT_ATOMS: atom_id res chain seq x y z
N MET A 1 -6.91 14.08 -13.52
CA MET A 1 -6.53 13.87 -13.17
C MET A 1 -6.04 13.61 -12.55
N SER A 2 -6.41 13.36 -12.31
CA SER A 2 -6.12 13.04 -11.74
C SER A 2 -5.39 12.84 -11.18
N ASP A 3 -5.48 12.99 -10.91
CA ASP A 3 -4.89 12.98 -10.36
C ASP A 3 -4.14 12.59 -9.54
N GLY A 4 -4.70 12.77 -9.34
CA GLY A 4 -4.28 12.50 -8.13
C GLY A 4 -3.34 11.42 -8.03
N ASP A 5 -3.60 10.54 -8.45
CA ASP A 5 -2.77 9.53 -8.45
C ASP A 5 -1.59 9.94 -9.01
N GLY A 6 -1.48 11.08 -9.00
CA GLY A 6 -0.54 11.59 -9.45
C GLY A 6 0.73 11.07 -9.31
N ALA A 7 1.47 11.46 -8.56
CA ALA A 7 2.82 11.06 -8.45
C ALA A 7 3.47 10.89 -9.80
N GLY A 8 2.91 11.40 -10.85
CA GLY A 8 3.48 11.31 -12.19
C GLY A 8 3.44 9.93 -12.81
N LEU A 9 2.55 9.07 -12.39
CA LEU A 9 2.46 7.73 -12.96
C LEU A 9 1.86 7.77 -14.35
N SER A 10 2.43 6.97 -15.26
CA SER A 10 1.86 6.79 -16.58
C SER A 10 0.65 5.86 -16.49
N PRO A 11 -0.22 5.87 -17.53
CA PRO A 11 -1.35 4.92 -17.53
C PRO A 11 -0.88 3.46 -17.43
N GLY A 12 0.24 3.11 -18.06
CA GLY A 12 0.76 1.76 -17.95
C GLY A 12 1.20 1.42 -16.54
N GLN A 13 1.83 2.37 -15.85
CA GLN A 13 2.25 2.15 -14.48
C GLN A 13 1.05 2.01 -13.54
N SER A 14 0.02 2.84 -13.76
CA SER A 14 -1.21 2.72 -12.97
C SER A 14 -1.87 1.37 -13.17
N ALA A 15 -1.90 0.88 -14.41
CA ALA A 15 -2.48 -0.42 -14.70
C ALA A 15 -1.66 -1.54 -14.05
N ASP A 16 -0.33 -1.42 -14.05
CA ASP A 16 0.52 -2.40 -13.39
C ASP A 16 0.23 -2.47 -11.90
N LEU A 17 0.03 -1.33 -11.26
CA LEU A 17 -0.26 -1.29 -9.83
C LEU A 17 -1.64 -1.89 -9.54
N GLU A 18 -2.62 -1.61 -10.41
CA GLU A 18 -3.94 -2.21 -10.25
C GLU A 18 -3.87 -3.73 -10.31
N ARG A 19 -3.10 -4.27 -11.26
CA ARG A 19 -2.94 -5.70 -11.37
C ARG A 19 -2.23 -6.29 -10.15
N ALA A 20 -1.25 -5.55 -9.61
CA ALA A 20 -0.53 -5.99 -8.43
C ALA A 20 -1.44 -6.03 -7.21
N LEU A 21 -2.32 -5.03 -7.08
CA LEU A 21 -3.31 -5.00 -6.00
C LEU A 21 -4.23 -6.21 -6.10
N GLN A 22 -4.75 -6.47 -7.30
CA GLN A 22 -5.65 -7.59 -7.50
C GLN A 22 -4.98 -8.93 -7.23
N ALA A 23 -3.72 -9.07 -7.63
CA ALA A 23 -2.98 -10.30 -7.39
C ALA A 23 -2.81 -10.55 -5.89
N ALA A 24 -2.50 -9.50 -5.13
CA ALA A 24 -2.35 -9.63 -3.68
C ALA A 24 -3.70 -10.00 -3.04
N GLU A 25 -4.79 -9.40 -3.51
CA GLU A 25 -6.12 -9.71 -3.00
C GLU A 25 -6.48 -11.16 -3.24
N GLN A 26 -6.19 -11.65 -4.43
CA GLN A 26 -6.48 -13.04 -4.75
C GLN A 26 -5.63 -14.01 -3.94
N GLN A 27 -4.42 -13.60 -3.61
CA GLN A 27 -3.47 -14.47 -2.94
C GLN A 27 -3.83 -14.67 -1.47
N CYS A 28 -4.30 -13.64 -0.80
CA CYS A 28 -4.53 -13.70 0.65
C CYS A 28 -5.98 -13.47 1.06
N GLY A 29 -6.85 -13.10 0.14
CA GLY A 29 -8.27 -12.92 0.46
C GLY A 29 -8.63 -11.62 1.15
N LEU A 30 -7.66 -10.71 1.30
CA LEU A 30 -7.92 -9.41 1.90
C LEU A 30 -8.10 -8.37 0.80
N ALA A 31 -8.69 -7.23 1.17
CA ALA A 31 -8.80 -6.10 0.25
C ALA A 31 -7.60 -5.20 0.42
N PHE A 32 -7.11 -4.62 -0.67
CA PHE A 32 -5.97 -3.71 -0.65
C PHE A 32 -6.36 -2.40 -1.29
N SER A 33 -5.91 -1.30 -0.69
CA SER A 33 -6.11 0.03 -1.20
C SER A 33 -4.77 0.77 -1.21
N LEU A 34 -4.56 1.60 -2.22
CA LEU A 34 -3.29 2.30 -2.39
C LEU A 34 -3.57 3.78 -2.54
N PHE A 35 -2.88 4.59 -1.74
CA PHE A 35 -2.92 6.05 -1.85
C PHE A 35 -1.53 6.55 -2.12
N ILE A 36 -1.36 7.33 -3.18
CA ILE A 36 -0.08 7.95 -3.51
C ILE A 36 -0.30 9.44 -3.55
N GLY A 37 0.36 10.16 -2.65
CA GLY A 37 0.22 11.60 -2.57
C GLY A 37 0.48 12.10 -1.16
N PRO A 38 0.31 13.41 -0.94
CA PRO A 38 0.54 13.98 0.39
C PRO A 38 -0.64 13.73 1.32
N TRP A 39 -0.35 13.64 2.60
CA TRP A 39 -1.39 13.61 3.62
C TRP A 39 -0.85 14.32 4.86
N MET A 40 -1.75 14.72 5.75
CA MET A 40 -1.40 15.41 6.99
C MET A 40 -1.55 14.48 8.17
N ASP A 41 -0.89 14.84 9.27
CA ASP A 41 -1.03 14.17 10.57
C ASP A 41 -0.40 12.78 10.60
N GLY A 42 0.61 12.51 9.78
CA GLY A 42 1.40 11.30 9.85
C GLY A 42 0.55 10.04 9.82
N ARG A 43 0.89 9.08 10.66
CA ARG A 43 0.16 7.82 10.69
C ARG A 43 -1.31 7.99 11.07
N VAL A 44 -1.61 8.93 11.97
CA VAL A 44 -3.00 9.17 12.34
C VAL A 44 -3.83 9.60 11.14
N GLY A 45 -3.23 10.40 10.23
CA GLY A 45 -3.92 10.79 9.01
C GLY A 45 -4.25 9.59 8.14
N VAL A 46 -3.31 8.64 8.03
CA VAL A 46 -3.54 7.44 7.23
C VAL A 46 -4.59 6.55 7.90
N GLU A 47 -4.57 6.48 9.24
CA GLU A 47 -5.59 5.71 9.95
C GLU A 47 -6.99 6.28 9.71
N ARG A 48 -7.09 7.61 9.62
CA ARG A 48 -8.38 8.23 9.29
C ARG A 48 -8.82 7.88 7.88
N MET A 49 -7.89 7.90 6.92
CA MET A 49 -8.21 7.50 5.55
C MET A 49 -8.68 6.05 5.51
N HIS A 50 -7.99 5.19 6.25
CA HIS A 50 -8.35 3.78 6.31
C HIS A 50 -9.77 3.59 6.85
N ALA A 51 -10.14 4.37 7.87
CA ALA A 51 -11.46 4.24 8.47
C ALA A 51 -12.59 4.63 7.52
N GLN A 52 -12.28 5.39 6.47
CA GLN A 52 -13.28 5.81 5.48
C GLN A 52 -13.47 4.79 4.36
N LEU A 53 -12.69 3.74 4.31
CA LEU A 53 -12.81 2.74 3.27
C LEU A 53 -14.07 1.90 3.49
N GLN A 54 -14.51 1.20 2.44
CA GLN A 54 -15.79 0.50 2.49
C GLN A 54 -15.81 -0.63 3.51
N GLN A 55 -14.76 -1.42 3.58
CA GLN A 55 -14.68 -2.52 4.54
C GLN A 55 -13.35 -2.41 5.27
N PRO A 56 -13.21 -1.40 6.13
CA PRO A 56 -11.90 -1.14 6.72
C PRO A 56 -11.37 -2.32 7.53
N GLU A 57 -12.25 -3.10 8.16
CA GLU A 57 -11.79 -4.21 8.98
C GLU A 57 -11.05 -5.27 8.15
N ARG A 58 -11.34 -5.38 6.85
CA ARG A 58 -10.73 -6.38 5.98
C ARG A 58 -9.71 -5.78 5.03
N THR A 59 -9.44 -4.50 5.13
CA THR A 59 -8.66 -3.78 4.12
C THR A 59 -7.30 -3.39 4.65
N VAL A 60 -6.30 -3.53 3.79
CA VAL A 60 -4.94 -3.03 4.02
C VAL A 60 -4.77 -1.79 3.19
N LEU A 61 -4.47 -0.66 3.84
CA LEU A 61 -4.21 0.60 3.13
C LEU A 61 -2.72 0.86 3.11
N ILE A 62 -2.19 1.07 1.92
CA ILE A 62 -0.79 1.44 1.73
C ILE A 62 -0.79 2.89 1.27
N ALA A 63 -0.18 3.78 2.06
CA ALA A 63 -0.08 5.19 1.73
C ALA A 63 1.37 5.55 1.49
N VAL A 64 1.65 6.16 0.35
CA VAL A 64 3.01 6.52 -0.06
C VAL A 64 3.05 8.00 -0.39
N HIS A 65 3.98 8.72 0.23
CA HIS A 65 4.25 10.12 -0.07
C HIS A 65 5.63 10.19 -0.73
N PRO A 66 5.70 10.15 -2.07
CA PRO A 66 7.00 10.00 -2.73
C PRO A 66 7.96 11.14 -2.46
N GLU A 67 7.45 12.37 -2.43
CA GLU A 67 8.31 13.53 -2.23
C GLU A 67 8.97 13.55 -0.88
N GLU A 68 8.26 13.15 0.16
CA GLU A 68 8.80 13.12 1.50
C GLU A 68 9.31 11.74 1.90
N ARG A 69 9.23 10.80 0.98
CA ARG A 69 9.70 9.43 1.21
C ARG A 69 9.08 8.81 2.43
N LYS A 70 7.76 9.02 2.59
CA LYS A 70 7.00 8.45 3.69
C LYS A 70 6.17 7.29 3.22
N LEU A 71 6.01 6.31 4.08
CA LEU A 71 5.23 5.13 3.81
C LEU A 71 4.53 4.71 5.08
N GLU A 72 3.23 4.44 4.98
CA GLU A 72 2.47 3.89 6.09
C GLU A 72 1.61 2.74 5.58
N ILE A 73 1.54 1.68 6.34
CA ILE A 73 0.66 0.55 6.06
C ILE A 73 -0.27 0.41 7.25
N VAL A 74 -1.58 0.53 7.00
CA VAL A 74 -2.59 0.38 8.04
C VAL A 74 -3.45 -0.82 7.71
N THR A 75 -3.51 -1.77 8.63
CA THR A 75 -4.31 -2.98 8.47
C THR A 75 -5.56 -2.91 9.32
N GLY A 76 -6.67 -3.34 8.75
CA GLY A 76 -7.91 -3.42 9.49
C GLY A 76 -7.86 -4.54 10.53
N ARG A 77 -8.85 -4.54 11.42
CA ARG A 77 -8.88 -5.46 12.56
C ARG A 77 -8.82 -6.93 12.13
N LEU A 78 -9.58 -7.29 11.11
CA LEU A 78 -9.57 -8.67 10.61
C LEU A 78 -8.34 -8.95 9.78
N ALA A 79 -7.90 -7.96 8.99
CA ALA A 79 -6.70 -8.14 8.15
C ALA A 79 -5.48 -8.42 9.02
N ARG A 80 -5.43 -7.86 10.22
CA ARG A 80 -4.27 -8.03 11.10
C ARG A 80 -4.10 -9.47 11.55
N LEU A 81 -5.15 -10.27 11.50
CA LEU A 81 -5.04 -11.68 11.85
C LEU A 81 -4.15 -12.43 10.86
N ALA A 82 -4.14 -12.00 9.61
CA ALA A 82 -3.30 -12.60 8.57
C ALA A 82 -2.01 -11.84 8.36
N LEU A 83 -2.03 -10.53 8.57
CA LEU A 83 -0.88 -9.65 8.33
C LEU A 83 -0.56 -8.89 9.61
N ASP A 84 0.32 -9.47 10.43
CA ASP A 84 0.71 -8.85 11.69
C ASP A 84 1.77 -7.78 11.44
N ASP A 85 2.24 -7.18 12.53
CA ASP A 85 3.21 -6.08 12.44
C ASP A 85 4.48 -6.51 11.74
N GLU A 86 4.93 -7.73 11.99
CA GLU A 86 6.15 -8.23 11.37
C GLU A 86 6.02 -8.34 9.86
N ALA A 87 4.88 -8.84 9.38
CA ALA A 87 4.62 -8.93 7.94
C ALA A 87 4.62 -7.55 7.30
N CYS A 88 4.00 -6.58 7.97
CA CYS A 88 3.97 -5.21 7.46
C CYS A 88 5.36 -4.58 7.45
N GLU A 89 6.18 -4.90 8.44
CA GLU A 89 7.55 -4.39 8.47
C GLU A 89 8.38 -4.93 7.32
N LEU A 90 8.20 -6.22 7.01
CA LEU A 90 8.90 -6.81 5.87
C LEU A 90 8.54 -6.11 4.57
N ALA A 91 7.24 -5.87 4.37
CA ALA A 91 6.77 -5.19 3.18
C ALA A 91 7.30 -3.76 3.14
N SER A 92 7.27 -3.06 4.27
CA SER A 92 7.77 -1.69 4.34
C SER A 92 9.24 -1.62 3.98
N LEU A 93 10.04 -2.54 4.50
CA LEU A 93 11.47 -2.57 4.20
C LEU A 93 11.72 -2.79 2.72
N SER A 94 10.98 -3.73 2.13
CA SER A 94 11.08 -3.98 0.70
C SER A 94 10.78 -2.74 -0.12
N MET A 95 9.70 -2.02 0.24
CA MET A 95 9.29 -0.83 -0.48
C MET A 95 10.29 0.31 -0.31
N THR A 96 10.72 0.58 0.93
CA THR A 96 11.63 1.70 1.17
C THR A 96 12.98 1.48 0.50
N THR A 97 13.44 0.23 0.43
CA THR A 97 14.68 -0.07 -0.26
C THR A 97 14.56 0.29 -1.75
N SER A 98 13.46 -0.07 -2.38
CA SER A 98 13.24 0.26 -3.79
C SER A 98 13.05 1.76 -3.99
N PHE A 99 12.36 2.42 -3.07
CA PHE A 99 12.15 3.87 -3.17
C PHE A 99 13.48 4.61 -3.08
N ALA A 100 14.38 4.16 -2.22
CA ALA A 100 15.71 4.76 -2.10
C ALA A 100 16.49 4.63 -3.40
N ALA A 101 16.21 3.59 -4.18
CA ALA A 101 16.87 3.39 -5.47
C ALA A 101 16.12 4.11 -6.60
N GLY A 102 15.07 4.86 -6.28
CA GLY A 102 14.32 5.61 -7.29
C GLY A 102 13.25 4.79 -8.00
N ASN A 103 12.89 3.64 -7.46
CA ASN A 103 11.93 2.75 -8.13
C ASN A 103 10.63 2.70 -7.34
N LEU A 104 9.78 3.69 -7.55
CA LEU A 104 8.51 3.79 -6.83
C LEU A 104 7.56 2.65 -7.18
N VAL A 105 7.32 2.45 -8.48
CA VAL A 105 6.35 1.46 -8.92
C VAL A 105 6.81 0.05 -8.58
N GLY A 106 8.07 -0.25 -8.85
CA GLY A 106 8.63 -1.56 -8.51
C GLY A 106 8.58 -1.83 -7.02
N GLY A 107 8.84 -0.78 -6.21
CA GLY A 107 8.78 -0.93 -4.76
C GLY A 107 7.39 -1.28 -4.29
N ILE A 108 6.37 -0.58 -4.80
CA ILE A 108 5.00 -0.87 -4.41
C ILE A 108 4.61 -2.28 -4.83
N ARG A 109 4.99 -2.68 -6.05
CA ARG A 109 4.69 -4.03 -6.53
C ARG A 109 5.35 -5.08 -5.65
N ASN A 110 6.60 -4.86 -5.28
CA ASN A 110 7.31 -5.80 -4.40
C ASN A 110 6.66 -5.87 -3.03
N GLY A 111 6.26 -4.73 -2.48
CA GLY A 111 5.58 -4.71 -1.19
C GLY A 111 4.27 -5.47 -1.22
N LEU A 112 3.50 -5.28 -2.28
CA LEU A 112 2.25 -6.01 -2.44
C LEU A 112 2.48 -7.51 -2.55
N SER A 113 3.55 -7.90 -3.25
CA SER A 113 3.90 -9.31 -3.36
C SER A 113 4.23 -9.91 -2.00
N VAL A 114 5.00 -9.16 -1.19
CA VAL A 114 5.33 -9.62 0.16
C VAL A 114 4.06 -9.77 1.00
N LEU A 115 3.18 -8.77 0.95
CA LEU A 115 1.95 -8.82 1.74
C LEU A 115 1.05 -9.97 1.29
N GLY A 116 0.93 -10.18 -0.01
CA GLY A 116 0.13 -11.28 -0.52
C GLY A 116 0.65 -12.62 -0.05
N GLU A 117 1.97 -12.80 -0.05
CA GLU A 117 2.57 -14.04 0.40
C GLU A 117 2.43 -14.23 1.89
N GLN A 118 2.68 -13.17 2.68
CA GLN A 118 2.62 -13.28 4.13
C GLN A 118 1.21 -13.51 4.62
N GLY A 119 0.22 -13.03 3.89
CA GLY A 119 -1.19 -13.13 4.30
C GLY A 119 -1.91 -14.38 3.84
N ARG A 120 -1.21 -15.26 3.15
CA ARG A 120 -1.84 -16.50 2.65
C ARG A 120 -2.27 -17.42 3.75
#